data_652db5bdd989ec07e2b52c791d570eed
#
_entry.id   652db5bdd989ec07e2b52c791d570eed
#
_cell.length_a   1.000
_cell.length_b   1.000
_cell.length_c   1.000
_cell.angle_alpha   90.00
_cell.angle_beta   90.00
_cell.angle_gamma   90.00
#
_symmetry.space_group_name_H-M   'P 1'
#
loop_
_entity.id
_entity.type
_entity.pdbx_description
1 polymer ?
#
loop_
_entity_poly.entity_id
_entity_poly.type
_entity_poly.pdbx_seq_one_letter_code
_entity_poly.pdbx_strand_id
1 'polypeptide(L)'
;MKNLPKVIEDLVKAQDNFDSNAYANCFTETAAVFDEGKTHNGRKEIEKWIDKANTAYQATMKPLNYSETEQILEAEISGNFPGSPIVLSYQFEIINQQIQSLKIV
;
A
#
# COMPACT_ATOMS: atom_id res chain seq x y z
N MET A 1 -7.86 -3.74 -12.95
CA MET A 1 -8.64 -4.87 -12.40
C MET A 1 -10.03 -4.42 -12.02
N LYS A 2 -11.01 -5.24 -12.25
CA LYS A 2 -12.42 -4.85 -12.10
C LYS A 2 -12.99 -5.01 -10.69
N ASN A 3 -12.37 -5.81 -9.83
CA ASN A 3 -12.98 -6.20 -8.56
C ASN A 3 -12.17 -5.79 -7.32
N LEU A 4 -11.40 -4.73 -7.44
CA LEU A 4 -10.70 -4.21 -6.27
C LEU A 4 -11.67 -3.43 -5.37
N PRO A 5 -11.60 -3.61 -4.05
CA PRO A 5 -12.29 -2.70 -3.13
C PRO A 5 -11.91 -1.26 -3.41
N LYS A 6 -12.85 -0.35 -3.22
CA LYS A 6 -12.63 1.07 -3.48
C LYS A 6 -11.40 1.61 -2.76
N VAL A 7 -11.19 1.22 -1.50
CA VAL A 7 -10.05 1.71 -0.72
C VAL A 7 -8.72 1.23 -1.31
N ILE A 8 -8.68 0.03 -1.87
CA ILE A 8 -7.46 -0.47 -2.52
C ILE A 8 -7.23 0.26 -3.85
N GLU A 9 -8.30 0.53 -4.62
CA GLU A 9 -8.17 1.35 -5.81
C GLU A 9 -7.61 2.74 -5.48
N ASP A 10 -8.11 3.35 -4.41
CA ASP A 10 -7.63 4.65 -3.95
C ASP A 10 -6.16 4.60 -3.53
N LEU A 11 -5.77 3.52 -2.87
CA LEU A 11 -4.38 3.31 -2.44
C LEU A 11 -3.45 3.23 -3.65
N VAL A 12 -3.82 2.44 -4.66
CA VAL A 12 -3.03 2.28 -5.89
C VAL A 12 -2.89 3.62 -6.61
N LYS A 13 -4.00 4.36 -6.72
CA LYS A 13 -4.00 5.67 -7.36
C LYS A 13 -3.10 6.66 -6.62
N ALA A 14 -3.17 6.67 -5.29
CA ALA A 14 -2.33 7.53 -4.46
C ALA A 14 -0.85 7.17 -4.64
N GLN A 15 -0.53 5.88 -4.69
CA GLN A 15 0.84 5.43 -4.91
C GLN A 15 1.36 5.89 -6.27
N ASP A 16 0.57 5.73 -7.31
CA ASP A 16 0.98 6.09 -8.67
C ASP A 16 1.17 7.60 -8.84
N ASN A 17 0.50 8.40 -8.02
CA ASN A 17 0.63 9.85 -8.02
C ASN A 17 1.62 10.37 -6.98
N PHE A 18 2.27 9.48 -6.25
CA PHE A 18 3.19 9.82 -5.15
C PHE A 18 2.54 10.74 -4.11
N ASP A 19 1.25 10.52 -3.88
CA ASP A 19 0.44 11.34 -2.98
C ASP A 19 0.39 10.68 -1.61
N SER A 20 1.35 11.02 -0.76
CA SER A 20 1.51 10.40 0.55
C SER A 20 0.33 10.67 1.47
N ASN A 21 -0.28 11.85 1.37
CA ASN A 21 -1.44 12.19 2.17
C ASN A 21 -2.65 11.34 1.79
N ALA A 22 -2.94 11.24 0.48
CA ALA A 22 -4.05 10.40 0.00
C ALA A 22 -3.82 8.94 0.33
N TYR A 23 -2.58 8.48 0.24
CA TYR A 23 -2.21 7.11 0.61
C TYR A 23 -2.55 6.83 2.08
N ALA A 24 -2.09 7.72 2.98
CA ALA A 24 -2.33 7.56 4.41
C ALA A 24 -3.81 7.64 4.76
N ASN A 25 -4.58 8.44 4.02
CA ASN A 25 -6.02 8.59 4.25
C ASN A 25 -6.83 7.34 3.93
N CYS A 26 -6.24 6.36 3.25
CA CYS A 26 -6.88 5.06 3.05
C CYS A 26 -6.89 4.22 4.32
N PHE A 27 -6.13 4.61 5.34
CA PHE A 27 -5.96 3.84 6.58
C PHE A 27 -6.79 4.43 7.71
N THR A 28 -7.14 3.56 8.68
CA THR A 28 -7.75 4.07 9.93
C THR A 28 -6.70 4.82 10.73
N GLU A 29 -7.13 5.60 11.71
CA GLU A 29 -6.21 6.37 12.55
C GLU A 29 -5.25 5.49 13.36
N THR A 30 -5.67 4.27 13.67
CA THR A 30 -4.88 3.34 14.48
C THR A 30 -4.26 2.21 13.66
N ALA A 31 -4.25 2.36 12.34
CA ALA A 31 -3.76 1.31 11.44
C ALA A 31 -2.28 1.02 11.65
N ALA A 32 -1.87 -0.18 11.25
CA ALA A 32 -0.48 -0.57 11.28
C ALA A 32 -0.05 -1.08 9.91
N VAL A 33 1.17 -0.72 9.51
CA VAL A 33 1.81 -1.26 8.30
C VAL A 33 3.06 -2.00 8.71
N PHE A 34 3.20 -3.22 8.21
CA PHE A 34 4.37 -4.08 8.45
C PHE A 34 5.14 -4.20 7.14
N ASP A 35 6.35 -3.67 7.11
CA ASP A 35 7.20 -3.70 5.93
C ASP A 35 8.67 -3.78 6.32
N GLU A 36 9.39 -4.67 5.67
CA GLU A 36 10.83 -4.85 5.87
C GLU A 36 11.21 -5.05 7.35
N GLY A 37 10.40 -5.81 8.07
CA GLY A 37 10.66 -6.11 9.48
C GLY A 37 10.35 -4.98 10.44
N LYS A 38 9.74 -3.90 9.96
CA LYS A 38 9.37 -2.74 10.77
C LYS A 38 7.87 -2.55 10.78
N THR A 39 7.37 -1.98 11.87
CA THR A 39 5.96 -1.64 12.02
C THR A 39 5.82 -0.12 12.07
N HIS A 40 4.89 0.39 11.26
CA HIS A 40 4.55 1.81 11.24
C HIS A 40 3.15 1.95 11.79
N ASN A 41 3.00 2.57 12.95
CA ASN A 41 1.74 2.65 13.68
C ASN A 41 1.09 4.02 13.56
N GLY A 42 -0.16 4.01 13.13
CA GLY A 42 -0.95 5.22 13.02
C GLY A 42 -0.79 5.94 11.69
N ARG A 43 -1.83 6.66 11.32
CA ARG A 43 -1.89 7.33 10.02
C ARG A 43 -0.72 8.28 9.79
N LYS A 44 -0.29 9.01 10.82
CA LYS A 44 0.83 9.96 10.68
C LYS A 44 2.14 9.27 10.40
N GLU A 45 2.43 8.17 11.08
CA GLU A 45 3.64 7.41 10.83
C GLU A 45 3.60 6.75 9.47
N ILE A 46 2.43 6.26 9.05
CA ILE A 46 2.24 5.67 7.73
C ILE A 46 2.51 6.73 6.65
N GLU A 47 2.02 7.94 6.84
CA GLU A 47 2.27 9.02 5.87
C GLU A 47 3.77 9.33 5.76
N LYS A 48 4.46 9.41 6.89
CA LYS A 48 5.90 9.65 6.89
C LYS A 48 6.66 8.52 6.20
N TRP A 49 6.28 7.29 6.47
CA TRP A 49 6.90 6.12 5.87
C TRP A 49 6.74 6.13 4.35
N ILE A 50 5.52 6.34 3.86
CA ILE A 50 5.29 6.30 2.41
C ILE A 50 5.88 7.54 1.71
N ASP A 51 5.89 8.68 2.38
CA ASP A 51 6.50 9.88 1.83
C ASP A 51 8.00 9.69 1.62
N LYS A 52 8.67 9.10 2.60
CA LYS A 52 10.09 8.80 2.49
C LYS A 52 10.37 7.80 1.37
N ALA A 53 9.53 6.76 1.26
CA ALA A 53 9.65 5.77 0.20
C ALA A 53 9.41 6.40 -1.17
N ASN A 54 8.40 7.27 -1.30
CA ASN A 54 8.12 7.96 -2.54
C ASN A 54 9.28 8.85 -2.98
N THR A 55 9.89 9.55 -2.04
CA THR A 55 11.05 10.41 -2.33
C THR A 55 12.25 9.57 -2.79
N ALA A 56 12.47 8.44 -2.15
CA ALA A 56 13.64 7.60 -2.44
C ALA A 56 13.48 6.80 -3.73
N TYR A 57 12.28 6.23 -3.97
CA TYR A 57 12.11 5.24 -5.02
C TYR A 57 11.18 5.65 -6.16
N GLN A 58 10.28 6.59 -5.92
CA GLN A 58 9.28 7.01 -6.91
C GLN A 58 8.59 5.80 -7.53
N ALA A 59 8.15 4.88 -6.69
CA ALA A 59 7.61 3.61 -7.14
C ALA A 59 6.16 3.73 -7.57
N THR A 60 5.81 3.01 -8.64
CA THR A 60 4.43 2.85 -9.09
C THR A 60 3.98 1.42 -8.82
N MET A 61 2.67 1.22 -8.82
CA MET A 61 2.06 -0.03 -8.39
C MET A 61 1.05 -0.50 -9.43
N LYS A 62 1.29 -1.70 -9.97
CA LYS A 62 0.40 -2.29 -10.97
C LYS A 62 -0.25 -3.54 -10.38
N PRO A 63 -1.56 -3.52 -10.09
CA PRO A 63 -2.26 -4.70 -9.60
C PRO A 63 -2.22 -5.83 -10.62
N LEU A 64 -1.90 -7.04 -10.16
CA LEU A 64 -1.85 -8.23 -10.99
C LEU A 64 -2.97 -9.19 -10.64
N ASN A 65 -3.25 -9.38 -9.35
CA ASN A 65 -4.24 -10.33 -8.89
C ASN A 65 -4.71 -9.95 -7.50
N TYR A 66 -6.00 -10.14 -7.20
CA TYR A 66 -6.56 -9.86 -5.89
C TYR A 66 -7.48 -11.00 -5.45
N SER A 67 -7.26 -11.49 -4.23
CA SER A 67 -8.12 -12.48 -3.59
C SER A 67 -9.04 -11.79 -2.60
N GLU A 68 -10.35 -11.77 -2.90
CA GLU A 68 -11.35 -11.18 -2.00
C GLU A 68 -11.44 -11.94 -0.68
N THR A 69 -11.32 -13.26 -0.74
CA THR A 69 -11.45 -14.11 0.45
C THR A 69 -10.32 -13.86 1.43
N GLU A 70 -9.09 -13.72 0.93
CA GLU A 70 -7.91 -13.57 1.76
C GLU A 70 -7.50 -12.11 1.92
N GLN A 71 -8.07 -11.21 1.13
CA GLN A 71 -7.74 -9.79 1.06
C GLN A 71 -6.24 -9.59 0.75
N ILE A 72 -5.74 -10.34 -0.21
CA ILE A 72 -4.35 -10.26 -0.65
C ILE A 72 -4.29 -9.73 -2.07
N LEU A 73 -3.53 -8.66 -2.26
CA LEU A 73 -3.25 -8.09 -3.58
C LEU A 73 -1.81 -8.41 -3.96
N GLU A 74 -1.64 -9.01 -5.14
CA GLU A 74 -0.33 -9.11 -5.75
C GLU A 74 -0.17 -7.96 -6.72
N ALA A 75 0.94 -7.22 -6.61
CA ALA A 75 1.18 -6.06 -7.45
C ALA A 75 2.63 -6.01 -7.88
N GLU A 76 2.84 -5.53 -9.12
CA GLU A 76 4.17 -5.28 -9.63
C GLU A 76 4.58 -3.86 -9.26
N ILE A 77 5.69 -3.74 -8.56
CA ILE A 77 6.21 -2.47 -8.08
C ILE A 77 7.42 -2.08 -8.91
N SER A 78 7.35 -0.93 -9.54
CA SER A 78 8.44 -0.41 -10.39
C SER A 78 8.93 0.92 -9.84
N GLY A 79 10.23 1.10 -9.74
CA GLY A 79 10.78 2.35 -9.21
C GLY A 79 12.30 2.36 -9.26
N ASN A 80 12.89 3.34 -8.57
CA ASN A 80 14.34 3.56 -8.54
C ASN A 80 14.97 2.73 -7.43
N PHE A 81 14.95 1.39 -7.58
CA PHE A 81 15.58 0.50 -6.61
C PHE A 81 16.17 -0.70 -7.34
N PRO A 82 17.20 -1.34 -6.74
CA PRO A 82 17.78 -2.54 -7.35
C PRO A 82 16.75 -3.65 -7.45
N GLY A 83 16.71 -4.33 -8.60
CA GLY A 83 15.78 -5.43 -8.83
C GLY A 83 14.42 -5.03 -9.34
N SER A 84 14.18 -3.73 -9.55
CA SER A 84 12.92 -3.25 -10.13
C SER A 84 12.73 -3.77 -11.57
N PRO A 85 11.50 -4.18 -11.96
CA PRO A 85 10.31 -4.29 -11.12
C PRO A 85 10.32 -5.59 -10.30
N ILE A 86 9.58 -5.56 -9.18
CA ILE A 86 9.39 -6.76 -8.35
C ILE A 86 7.90 -6.94 -8.08
N VAL A 87 7.50 -8.17 -7.79
CA VAL A 87 6.11 -8.47 -7.40
C VAL A 87 6.07 -8.63 -5.89
N LEU A 88 5.19 -7.86 -5.24
CA LEU A 88 4.98 -7.93 -3.81
C LEU A 88 3.55 -8.35 -3.50
N SER A 89 3.36 -8.99 -2.35
CA SER A 89 2.04 -9.33 -1.83
C SER A 89 1.66 -8.35 -0.74
N TYR A 90 0.47 -7.76 -0.88
CA TYR A 90 -0.10 -6.82 0.07
C TYR A 90 -1.24 -7.52 0.78
N GLN A 91 -1.05 -7.82 2.06
CA GLN A 91 -2.06 -8.50 2.88
C GLN A 91 -2.81 -7.45 3.70
N PHE A 92 -4.10 -7.29 3.41
CA PHE A 92 -4.92 -6.24 4.01
C PHE A 92 -5.87 -6.78 5.06
N GLU A 93 -6.15 -5.94 6.06
CA GLU A 93 -7.33 -6.09 6.90
C GLU A 93 -8.14 -4.80 6.72
N ILE A 94 -9.34 -4.92 6.17
CA ILE A 94 -10.20 -3.77 5.85
C ILE A 94 -11.38 -3.77 6.79
N ILE A 95 -11.62 -2.62 7.46
CA ILE A 95 -12.72 -2.43 8.40
C ILE A 95 -13.42 -1.13 8.03
N ASN A 96 -14.74 -1.20 7.82
CA ASN A 96 -15.54 -0.02 7.46
C ASN A 96 -14.95 0.76 6.29
N GLN A 97 -14.53 0.03 5.26
CA GLN A 97 -14.00 0.62 4.03
C GLN A 97 -12.68 1.37 4.20
N GLN A 98 -11.97 1.10 5.30
CA GLN A 98 -10.63 1.64 5.53
C GLN A 98 -9.67 0.50 5.89
N ILE A 99 -8.39 0.72 5.64
CA ILE A 99 -7.37 -0.28 5.91
C ILE A 99 -6.97 -0.18 7.39
N GLN A 100 -7.18 -1.26 8.14
CA GLN A 100 -6.75 -1.36 9.54
C GLN A 100 -5.34 -1.89 9.65
N SER A 101 -4.96 -2.81 8.78
CA SER A 101 -3.58 -3.29 8.75
C SER A 101 -3.17 -3.66 7.34
N LEU A 102 -1.89 -3.55 7.08
CA LEU A 102 -1.27 -3.93 5.82
C LEU A 102 0.07 -4.58 6.12
N LYS A 103 0.27 -5.77 5.57
CA LYS A 103 1.56 -6.45 5.62
C LYS A 103 2.07 -6.63 4.20
N ILE A 104 3.26 -6.13 3.93
CA ILE A 104 3.89 -6.23 2.62
C ILE A 104 4.98 -7.30 2.68
N VAL A 105 4.89 -8.29 1.83
CA VAL A 105 5.85 -9.41 1.79
C VAL A 105 6.32 -9.72 0.38
#